data_ae5c14f72b47b72764e36b8b8b6666f3
#
_entry.id   ae5c14f72b47b72764e36b8b8b6666f3
#
_cell.length_a   1.000
_cell.length_b   1.000
_cell.length_c   1.000
_cell.angle_alpha   90.00
_cell.angle_beta   90.00
_cell.angle_gamma   90.00
#
_symmetry.space_group_name_H-M   'P 1'
#
loop_
_entity.id
_entity.type
_entity.pdbx_description
1 polymer ?
#
loop_
_entity_poly.entity_id
_entity_poly.type
_entity_poly.pdbx_seq_one_letter_code
_entity_poly.pdbx_strand_id
1 'polypeptide(L)'
;MTKPALSLIKCAVLVQLTIALGGCSSQNLSESLTQTSSLGEPSRVTGSPLVVYGLIASGAMNCWFAPAGQLKKTHIFHAVAESPVKGGAAEIAVHERDVAGGQTWGARVFKIVLKPAGEQTDIEVGSLKLPPPIANLMRGDVFDWAQGGKGCRLKPAEAEPVMPAPLAARKAVKAKTPKAP
;
A
#
# COMPACT_ATOMS: atom_id res chain seq x y z
N MET A 1 32.22 -17.59 -53.61
CA MET A 1 32.29 -16.54 -54.63
C MET A 1 31.16 -15.58 -54.28
N THR A 2 31.26 -14.39 -53.81
CA THR A 2 32.12 -13.23 -54.00
C THR A 2 31.99 -12.29 -52.80
N LYS A 3 33.07 -11.87 -52.16
CA LYS A 3 33.23 -10.59 -51.45
C LYS A 3 33.56 -9.52 -52.52
N PRO A 4 33.64 -8.21 -52.32
CA PRO A 4 33.79 -7.40 -51.08
C PRO A 4 33.00 -6.07 -51.13
N ALA A 5 33.05 -5.20 -50.13
CA ALA A 5 33.76 -3.93 -50.20
C ALA A 5 33.64 -3.11 -48.91
N LEU A 6 34.78 -2.78 -48.42
CA LEU A 6 35.15 -1.78 -47.42
C LEU A 6 34.76 -0.38 -47.90
N SER A 7 34.20 0.49 -47.00
CA SER A 7 34.30 1.93 -47.18
C SER A 7 34.55 2.59 -45.84
N LEU A 8 35.80 2.91 -45.65
CA LEU A 8 36.35 3.83 -44.64
C LEU A 8 35.96 5.28 -45.06
N ILE A 9 35.28 6.01 -44.22
CA ILE A 9 35.33 7.47 -44.30
C ILE A 9 35.78 7.99 -42.93
N LYS A 10 37.08 8.33 -42.93
CA LYS A 10 37.70 9.23 -41.97
C LYS A 10 37.21 10.65 -42.24
N CYS A 11 36.70 11.36 -41.24
CA CYS A 11 36.79 12.81 -41.18
C CYS A 11 37.15 13.21 -39.76
N ALA A 12 38.33 13.72 -39.70
CA ALA A 12 38.96 14.36 -38.56
C ALA A 12 38.63 15.85 -38.55
N VAL A 13 38.91 16.48 -37.39
CA VAL A 13 39.16 17.93 -37.18
C VAL A 13 37.88 18.73 -36.93
N LEU A 14 37.69 19.35 -35.81
CA LEU A 14 38.39 20.48 -35.20
C LEU A 14 37.95 20.75 -33.75
N VAL A 15 38.94 20.95 -32.94
CA VAL A 15 38.95 21.59 -31.62
C VAL A 15 38.32 22.98 -31.68
N GLN A 16 37.39 23.28 -30.81
CA GLN A 16 37.24 24.64 -30.27
C GLN A 16 36.93 24.65 -28.78
N LEU A 17 37.94 25.07 -28.07
CA LEU A 17 38.01 25.45 -26.69
C LEU A 17 37.31 26.80 -26.53
N THR A 18 36.17 26.89 -25.83
CA THR A 18 35.67 28.16 -25.28
C THR A 18 35.25 27.96 -23.85
N ILE A 19 36.11 28.47 -22.98
CA ILE A 19 35.84 28.72 -21.56
C ILE A 19 34.89 29.90 -21.49
N ALA A 20 33.72 29.71 -20.86
CA ALA A 20 32.92 30.79 -20.37
C ALA A 20 32.43 30.44 -18.95
N LEU A 21 33.05 31.10 -17.98
CA LEU A 21 32.53 31.24 -16.62
C LEU A 21 31.18 31.94 -16.64
N GLY A 22 30.24 31.46 -15.91
CA GLY A 22 28.98 32.11 -15.68
C GLY A 22 28.07 31.22 -14.88
N GLY A 23 28.17 31.30 -13.67
CA GLY A 23 27.44 31.14 -12.50
C GLY A 23 25.93 31.39 -12.62
N CYS A 24 25.25 30.70 -11.85
CA CYS A 24 24.06 30.98 -11.06
C CYS A 24 23.30 29.68 -10.84
N SER A 25 23.49 29.14 -9.69
CA SER A 25 22.58 28.19 -9.07
C SER A 25 21.17 28.77 -9.05
N SER A 26 20.38 28.48 -10.05
CA SER A 26 18.93 28.53 -9.93
C SER A 26 18.50 27.19 -9.36
N GLN A 27 18.49 27.09 -8.04
CA GLN A 27 17.71 26.08 -7.35
C GLN A 27 16.25 26.33 -7.73
N ASN A 28 15.79 25.57 -8.71
CA ASN A 28 14.37 25.50 -9.05
C ASN A 28 13.64 24.88 -7.86
N LEU A 29 13.10 25.73 -7.01
CA LEU A 29 11.96 25.48 -6.14
C LEU A 29 10.73 25.22 -7.03
N SER A 30 10.70 24.08 -7.68
CA SER A 30 9.55 23.53 -8.38
C SER A 30 9.33 22.08 -7.96
N GLU A 31 9.59 21.80 -6.69
CA GLU A 31 9.24 20.55 -6.05
C GLU A 31 8.02 20.78 -5.19
N SER A 32 6.93 21.05 -5.85
CA SER A 32 5.64 21.07 -5.18
C SER A 32 4.56 20.70 -6.17
N LEU A 33 3.76 19.70 -5.77
CA LEU A 33 2.45 19.36 -6.28
C LEU A 33 2.36 18.48 -7.54
N THR A 34 3.14 17.41 -7.59
CA THR A 34 2.63 16.21 -8.24
C THR A 34 2.67 15.08 -7.20
N GLN A 35 1.69 15.04 -6.32
CA GLN A 35 1.31 13.81 -5.66
C GLN A 35 0.70 12.89 -6.71
N THR A 36 1.52 12.49 -7.64
CA THR A 36 1.24 11.33 -8.47
C THR A 36 1.15 10.16 -7.50
N SER A 37 0.01 9.49 -7.49
CA SER A 37 -0.19 8.21 -6.80
C SER A 37 0.91 7.26 -7.27
N SER A 38 2.06 7.30 -6.63
CA SER A 38 3.20 6.49 -7.03
C SER A 38 2.90 5.05 -6.60
N LEU A 39 2.43 4.26 -7.56
CA LEU A 39 2.68 2.84 -7.51
C LEU A 39 4.20 2.73 -7.40
N GLY A 40 4.70 2.21 -6.28
CA GLY A 40 6.13 1.99 -6.11
C GLY A 40 6.61 1.01 -7.18
N GLU A 41 7.89 1.09 -7.47
CA GLU A 41 8.51 0.16 -8.41
C GLU A 41 8.15 -1.29 -8.05
N PRO A 42 7.77 -2.14 -9.03
CA PRO A 42 7.34 -3.49 -8.75
C PRO A 42 8.48 -4.29 -8.11
N SER A 43 8.17 -4.95 -7.01
CA SER A 43 9.08 -5.88 -6.36
C SER A 43 8.68 -7.31 -6.67
N ARG A 44 9.66 -8.16 -6.95
CA ARG A 44 9.44 -9.54 -7.36
C ARG A 44 9.68 -10.50 -6.20
N VAL A 45 8.77 -11.46 -6.01
CA VAL A 45 8.87 -12.51 -5.00
C VAL A 45 8.64 -13.88 -5.61
N THR A 46 9.20 -14.91 -5.01
CA THR A 46 9.03 -16.31 -5.44
C THR A 46 7.61 -16.80 -5.10
N GLY A 47 7.03 -17.56 -5.99
CA GLY A 47 5.70 -18.16 -5.84
C GLY A 47 4.66 -17.57 -6.80
N SER A 48 3.58 -18.31 -7.01
CA SER A 48 2.48 -17.86 -7.87
C SER A 48 1.67 -16.74 -7.22
N PRO A 49 1.00 -15.87 -8.00
CA PRO A 49 0.18 -14.79 -7.46
C PRO A 49 -0.87 -15.25 -6.46
N LEU A 50 -1.46 -16.43 -6.66
CA LEU A 50 -2.47 -16.97 -5.75
C LEU A 50 -1.88 -17.34 -4.37
N VAL A 51 -0.68 -17.90 -4.35
CA VAL A 51 0.03 -18.23 -3.11
C VAL A 51 0.41 -16.93 -2.38
N VAL A 52 1.04 -16.00 -3.08
CA VAL A 52 1.45 -14.70 -2.53
C VAL A 52 0.24 -13.90 -2.04
N TYR A 53 -0.86 -13.91 -2.81
CA TYR A 53 -2.13 -13.33 -2.40
C TYR A 53 -2.63 -13.90 -1.07
N GLY A 54 -2.63 -15.23 -0.91
CA GLY A 54 -3.06 -15.88 0.33
C GLY A 54 -2.23 -15.45 1.55
N LEU A 55 -0.91 -15.34 1.38
CA LEU A 55 0.00 -14.88 2.44
C LEU A 55 -0.31 -13.43 2.84
N ILE A 56 -0.40 -12.52 1.87
CA ILE A 56 -0.68 -11.10 2.12
C ILE A 56 -2.09 -10.90 2.71
N ALA A 57 -3.10 -11.55 2.15
CA ALA A 57 -4.47 -11.44 2.64
C ALA A 57 -4.60 -11.94 4.08
N SER A 58 -3.96 -13.07 4.40
CA SER A 58 -3.92 -13.60 5.77
C SER A 58 -3.22 -12.64 6.73
N GLY A 59 -2.08 -12.07 6.33
CA GLY A 59 -1.35 -11.08 7.11
C GLY A 59 -2.22 -9.84 7.38
N ALA A 60 -2.87 -9.29 6.35
CA ALA A 60 -3.75 -8.14 6.47
C ALA A 60 -4.91 -8.40 7.44
N MET A 61 -5.55 -9.55 7.35
CA MET A 61 -6.65 -9.93 8.24
C MET A 61 -6.19 -10.14 9.69
N ASN A 62 -5.00 -10.68 9.90
CA ASN A 62 -4.44 -10.93 11.22
C ASN A 62 -3.82 -9.70 11.89
N CYS A 63 -3.43 -8.69 11.10
CA CYS A 63 -2.78 -7.48 11.60
C CYS A 63 -3.70 -6.25 11.46
N TRP A 64 -3.94 -5.79 10.24
CA TRP A 64 -4.66 -4.52 10.00
C TRP A 64 -6.13 -4.60 10.35
N PHE A 65 -6.77 -5.74 10.09
CA PHE A 65 -8.21 -5.99 10.27
C PHE A 65 -8.54 -6.95 11.41
N ALA A 66 -7.56 -7.32 12.22
CA ALA A 66 -7.80 -8.03 13.49
C ALA A 66 -8.76 -7.23 14.40
N PRO A 67 -9.35 -7.84 15.43
CA PRO A 67 -10.24 -7.12 16.37
C PRO A 67 -9.64 -5.83 16.93
N ALA A 68 -8.33 -5.82 17.23
CA ALA A 68 -7.58 -4.65 17.69
C ALA A 68 -6.83 -3.92 16.54
N GLY A 69 -7.00 -4.34 15.29
CA GLY A 69 -6.29 -3.77 14.13
C GLY A 69 -6.71 -2.33 13.86
N GLN A 70 -5.75 -1.48 13.54
CA GLN A 70 -5.97 -0.03 13.36
C GLN A 70 -7.00 0.29 12.27
N LEU A 71 -7.08 -0.53 11.21
CA LEU A 71 -7.96 -0.26 10.08
C LEU A 71 -9.36 -0.85 10.25
N LYS A 72 -9.58 -1.77 11.20
CA LYS A 72 -10.83 -2.52 11.35
C LYS A 72 -12.07 -1.65 11.48
N LYS A 73 -11.98 -0.53 12.19
CA LYS A 73 -13.12 0.34 12.47
C LYS A 73 -13.40 1.32 11.33
N THR A 74 -12.38 1.76 10.63
CA THR A 74 -12.41 2.90 9.69
C THR A 74 -12.31 2.50 8.23
N HIS A 75 -11.87 1.28 7.95
CA HIS A 75 -11.63 0.81 6.60
C HIS A 75 -12.26 -0.56 6.32
N ILE A 76 -12.30 -0.91 5.05
CA ILE A 76 -12.82 -2.17 4.53
C ILE A 76 -11.74 -2.83 3.70
N PHE A 77 -11.56 -4.13 3.93
CA PHE A 77 -10.71 -4.99 3.13
C PHE A 77 -11.51 -5.55 1.95
N HIS A 78 -10.99 -5.38 0.76
CA HIS A 78 -11.52 -6.00 -0.45
C HIS A 78 -10.40 -6.69 -1.21
N ALA A 79 -10.64 -7.92 -1.64
CA ALA A 79 -9.63 -8.69 -2.33
C ALA A 79 -10.27 -9.58 -3.41
N VAL A 80 -9.63 -9.65 -4.57
CA VAL A 80 -10.06 -10.44 -5.72
C VAL A 80 -8.85 -11.17 -6.27
N ALA A 81 -9.02 -12.42 -6.63
CA ALA A 81 -8.01 -13.18 -7.35
C ALA A 81 -8.66 -13.83 -8.59
N GLU A 82 -7.97 -13.73 -9.70
CA GLU A 82 -8.37 -14.42 -10.93
C GLU A 82 -7.91 -15.87 -10.91
N SER A 83 -8.67 -16.73 -11.59
CA SER A 83 -8.22 -18.11 -11.78
C SER A 83 -6.95 -18.14 -12.65
N PRO A 84 -6.06 -19.12 -12.48
CA PRO A 84 -4.85 -19.27 -13.30
C PRO A 84 -5.14 -19.29 -14.81
N VAL A 85 -6.29 -19.84 -15.21
CA VAL A 85 -6.73 -19.92 -16.62
C VAL A 85 -7.02 -18.53 -17.22
N LYS A 86 -7.30 -17.53 -16.37
CA LYS A 86 -7.57 -16.13 -16.76
C LYS A 86 -6.40 -15.19 -16.57
N GLY A 87 -5.19 -15.73 -16.37
CA GLY A 87 -3.99 -14.94 -16.13
C GLY A 87 -3.51 -14.96 -14.69
N GLY A 88 -4.36 -15.38 -13.72
CA GLY A 88 -3.96 -15.59 -12.33
C GLY A 88 -3.54 -14.32 -11.56
N ALA A 89 -3.88 -13.12 -12.06
CA ALA A 89 -3.62 -11.88 -11.34
C ALA A 89 -4.48 -11.76 -10.07
N ALA A 90 -4.03 -10.96 -9.11
CA ALA A 90 -4.83 -10.67 -7.93
C ALA A 90 -4.69 -9.20 -7.51
N GLU A 91 -5.72 -8.70 -6.86
CA GLU A 91 -5.76 -7.34 -6.31
C GLU A 91 -6.26 -7.38 -4.87
N ILE A 92 -5.59 -6.65 -3.99
CA ILE A 92 -6.06 -6.35 -2.65
C ILE A 92 -6.21 -4.84 -2.54
N ALA A 93 -7.36 -4.37 -2.09
CA ALA A 93 -7.66 -2.96 -1.91
C ALA A 93 -8.16 -2.70 -0.49
N VAL A 94 -7.72 -1.59 0.06
CA VAL A 94 -8.26 -1.03 1.31
C VAL A 94 -9.07 0.20 0.95
N HIS A 95 -10.30 0.23 1.39
CA HIS A 95 -11.25 1.33 1.19
C HIS A 95 -11.59 1.99 2.51
N GLU A 96 -11.85 3.28 2.49
CA GLU A 96 -12.51 3.96 3.61
C GLU A 96 -13.90 3.34 3.84
N ARG A 97 -14.33 3.32 5.07
CA ARG A 97 -15.72 2.95 5.41
C ARG A 97 -16.59 4.19 5.30
N ASP A 98 -17.50 4.21 4.35
CA ASP A 98 -18.49 5.27 4.24
C ASP A 98 -19.69 4.95 5.14
N VAL A 99 -19.74 5.63 6.28
CA VAL A 99 -20.86 5.49 7.25
C VAL A 99 -22.00 6.47 6.98
N ALA A 100 -21.80 7.47 6.14
CA ALA A 100 -22.76 8.54 5.90
C ALA A 100 -23.58 8.34 4.63
N GLY A 101 -23.02 7.72 3.60
CA GLY A 101 -23.64 7.61 2.27
C GLY A 101 -24.48 6.36 2.02
N GLY A 102 -24.66 5.49 3.00
CA GLY A 102 -25.40 4.22 2.80
C GLY A 102 -24.67 3.20 1.93
N GLN A 103 -23.51 3.56 1.36
CA GLN A 103 -22.60 2.64 0.68
C GLN A 103 -21.54 2.17 1.68
N THR A 104 -21.31 0.86 1.69
CA THR A 104 -20.29 0.26 2.57
C THR A 104 -18.86 0.66 2.18
N TRP A 105 -18.67 1.12 0.96
CA TRP A 105 -17.37 1.31 0.32
C TRP A 105 -17.15 2.77 -0.03
N GLY A 106 -16.22 3.39 0.65
CA GLY A 106 -15.71 4.71 0.34
C GLY A 106 -14.53 4.68 -0.64
N ALA A 107 -13.76 5.74 -0.63
CA ALA A 107 -12.60 5.85 -1.51
C ALA A 107 -11.56 4.75 -1.25
N ARG A 108 -10.92 4.28 -2.32
CA ARG A 108 -9.76 3.40 -2.21
C ARG A 108 -8.57 4.21 -1.69
N VAL A 109 -7.94 3.73 -0.61
CA VAL A 109 -6.82 4.43 0.04
C VAL A 109 -5.49 3.72 -0.12
N PHE A 110 -5.52 2.40 -0.34
CA PHE A 110 -4.33 1.57 -0.53
C PHE A 110 -4.64 0.42 -1.49
N LYS A 111 -3.67 0.06 -2.31
CA LYS A 111 -3.82 -0.96 -3.36
C LYS A 111 -2.57 -1.82 -3.47
N ILE A 112 -2.76 -3.11 -3.62
CA ILE A 112 -1.73 -4.11 -3.92
C ILE A 112 -2.17 -4.85 -5.16
N VAL A 113 -1.30 -4.90 -6.18
CA VAL A 113 -1.54 -5.65 -7.41
C VAL A 113 -0.49 -6.73 -7.52
N LEU A 114 -0.93 -7.94 -7.81
CA LEU A 114 -0.10 -9.13 -7.96
C LEU A 114 -0.23 -9.62 -9.39
N LYS A 115 0.88 -9.67 -10.12
CA LYS A 115 0.91 -10.13 -11.51
C LYS A 115 1.85 -11.33 -11.66
N PRO A 116 1.49 -12.33 -12.47
CA PRO A 116 2.38 -13.45 -12.74
C PRO A 116 3.63 -12.99 -13.52
N ALA A 117 4.79 -13.50 -13.12
CA ALA A 117 6.07 -13.25 -13.74
C ALA A 117 6.88 -14.57 -13.84
N GLY A 118 6.37 -15.52 -14.64
CA GLY A 118 6.88 -16.90 -14.67
C GLY A 118 6.56 -17.64 -13.37
N GLU A 119 7.59 -18.15 -12.68
CA GLU A 119 7.45 -18.81 -11.37
C GLU A 119 7.43 -17.81 -10.19
N GLN A 120 7.44 -16.53 -10.49
CA GLN A 120 7.48 -15.44 -9.52
C GLN A 120 6.22 -14.57 -9.65
N THR A 121 6.06 -13.68 -8.72
CA THR A 121 4.99 -12.68 -8.70
C THR A 121 5.59 -11.28 -8.62
N ASP A 122 5.19 -10.41 -9.52
CA ASP A 122 5.44 -8.98 -9.43
C ASP A 122 4.38 -8.35 -8.51
N ILE A 123 4.84 -7.62 -7.50
CA ILE A 123 4.00 -6.93 -6.52
C ILE A 123 4.14 -5.43 -6.72
N GLU A 124 3.03 -4.77 -7.04
CA GLU A 124 2.93 -3.31 -7.09
C GLU A 124 2.11 -2.83 -5.88
N VAL A 125 2.65 -1.92 -5.08
CA VAL A 125 1.95 -1.37 -3.91
C VAL A 125 1.80 0.13 -4.08
N GLY A 126 0.56 0.60 -4.01
CA GLY A 126 0.22 2.01 -4.12
C GLY A 126 -0.55 2.53 -2.90
N SER A 127 -0.12 3.66 -2.36
CA SER A 127 -0.90 4.46 -1.41
C SER A 127 -1.58 5.59 -2.16
N LEU A 128 -2.89 5.71 -2.00
CA LEU A 128 -3.70 6.70 -2.72
C LEU A 128 -4.08 7.88 -1.81
N LYS A 129 -4.36 7.61 -0.53
CA LYS A 129 -4.82 8.63 0.42
C LYS A 129 -4.29 8.44 1.85
N LEU A 130 -3.60 7.34 2.14
CA LEU A 130 -3.07 7.11 3.49
C LEU A 130 -1.91 8.07 3.79
N PRO A 131 -1.78 8.53 5.03
CA PRO A 131 -0.59 9.27 5.47
C PRO A 131 0.69 8.47 5.20
N PRO A 132 1.77 9.11 4.71
CA PRO A 132 3.01 8.41 4.36
C PRO A 132 3.57 7.49 5.45
N PRO A 133 3.55 7.83 6.76
CA PRO A 133 4.04 6.93 7.79
C PRO A 133 3.26 5.61 7.84
N ILE A 134 1.93 5.66 7.76
CA ILE A 134 1.06 4.47 7.76
C ILE A 134 1.27 3.67 6.48
N ALA A 135 1.29 4.33 5.34
CA ALA A 135 1.50 3.70 4.04
C ALA A 135 2.83 2.94 3.98
N ASN A 136 3.91 3.50 4.54
CA ASN A 136 5.22 2.87 4.57
C ASN A 136 5.25 1.64 5.48
N LEU A 137 4.60 1.68 6.64
CA LEU A 137 4.45 0.51 7.51
C LEU A 137 3.67 -0.60 6.82
N MET A 138 2.54 -0.27 6.19
CA MET A 138 1.73 -1.22 5.44
C MET A 138 2.48 -1.82 4.24
N ARG A 139 3.25 -1.00 3.51
CA ARG A 139 4.12 -1.51 2.44
C ARG A 139 5.14 -2.51 2.97
N GLY A 140 5.78 -2.20 4.10
CA GLY A 140 6.73 -3.09 4.75
C GLY A 140 6.09 -4.42 5.19
N ASP A 141 4.86 -4.37 5.70
CA ASP A 141 4.09 -5.55 6.07
C ASP A 141 3.79 -6.43 4.84
N VAL A 142 3.36 -5.82 3.72
CA VAL A 142 3.06 -6.54 2.47
C VAL A 142 4.26 -7.35 1.99
N PHE A 143 5.46 -6.75 1.95
CA PHE A 143 6.66 -7.47 1.49
C PHE A 143 7.15 -8.51 2.48
N ASP A 144 6.98 -8.29 3.78
CA ASP A 144 7.29 -9.28 4.79
C ASP A 144 6.37 -10.51 4.65
N TRP A 145 5.06 -10.30 4.56
CA TRP A 145 4.09 -11.38 4.39
C TRP A 145 4.25 -12.12 3.06
N ALA A 146 4.53 -11.42 1.98
CA ALA A 146 4.76 -12.03 0.68
C ALA A 146 5.92 -13.04 0.70
N GLN A 147 6.86 -12.89 1.62
CA GLN A 147 7.97 -13.79 1.86
C GLN A 147 7.73 -14.78 3.01
N GLY A 148 6.48 -14.87 3.51
CA GLY A 148 6.09 -15.80 4.58
C GLY A 148 6.29 -15.27 5.99
N GLY A 149 6.67 -14.01 6.18
CA GLY A 149 6.70 -13.34 7.48
C GLY A 149 5.32 -13.26 8.11
N LYS A 150 5.26 -13.07 9.43
CA LYS A 150 4.02 -13.00 10.22
C LYS A 150 3.97 -11.75 11.10
N GLY A 151 4.94 -10.87 10.98
CA GLY A 151 5.03 -9.64 11.76
C GLY A 151 3.97 -8.62 11.39
N CYS A 152 3.69 -7.69 12.30
CA CYS A 152 2.84 -6.53 12.06
C CYS A 152 3.66 -5.27 12.39
N ARG A 153 4.05 -4.51 11.36
CA ARG A 153 4.72 -3.21 11.54
C ARG A 153 3.71 -2.15 11.92
N LEU A 154 2.54 -2.19 11.29
CA LEU A 154 1.39 -1.41 11.71
C LEU A 154 0.77 -2.08 12.94
N LYS A 155 1.30 -1.74 14.12
CA LYS A 155 0.85 -2.32 15.39
C LYS A 155 -0.64 -2.07 15.61
N PRO A 156 -1.35 -2.97 16.34
CA PRO A 156 -2.70 -2.69 16.80
C PRO A 156 -2.76 -1.34 17.53
N ALA A 157 -3.87 -0.62 17.38
CA ALA A 157 -4.10 0.55 18.22
C ALA A 157 -4.02 0.08 19.68
N GLU A 158 -3.12 0.67 20.45
CA GLU A 158 -3.10 0.45 21.89
C GLU A 158 -4.49 0.77 22.43
N ALA A 159 -5.12 -0.21 23.07
CA ALA A 159 -6.40 0.05 23.74
C ALA A 159 -6.13 1.17 24.73
N GLU A 160 -6.73 2.35 24.49
CA GLU A 160 -6.72 3.40 25.49
C GLU A 160 -7.12 2.75 26.82
N PRO A 161 -6.32 2.95 27.89
CA PRO A 161 -6.69 2.41 29.19
C PRO A 161 -8.10 2.91 29.49
N VAL A 162 -9.05 1.97 29.54
CA VAL A 162 -10.41 2.29 29.98
C VAL A 162 -10.28 2.78 31.39
N MET A 163 -10.20 4.11 31.56
CA MET A 163 -10.27 4.70 32.87
C MET A 163 -11.57 4.22 33.53
N PRO A 164 -11.50 3.52 34.65
CA PRO A 164 -12.73 3.08 35.32
C PRO A 164 -13.58 4.32 35.59
N ALA A 165 -14.81 4.31 35.10
CA ALA A 165 -15.74 5.41 35.32
C ALA A 165 -15.74 5.75 36.81
N PRO A 166 -15.64 7.05 37.19
CA PRO A 166 -15.59 7.44 38.59
C PRO A 166 -16.80 6.87 39.33
N LEU A 167 -16.55 6.27 40.47
CA LEU A 167 -17.55 5.55 41.31
C LEU A 167 -18.78 6.38 41.65
N ALA A 168 -18.78 7.70 41.40
CA ALA A 168 -19.89 8.60 41.62
C ALA A 168 -21.12 8.36 40.72
N ALA A 169 -20.97 7.70 39.55
CA ALA A 169 -22.08 7.47 38.61
C ALA A 169 -22.94 6.22 38.92
N ARG A 170 -22.57 5.41 39.90
CA ARG A 170 -23.28 4.16 40.23
C ARG A 170 -24.45 4.30 41.19
N LYS A 171 -24.80 5.50 41.70
CA LYS A 171 -25.79 5.68 42.73
C LYS A 171 -27.17 6.19 42.27
N ALA A 172 -27.51 6.21 41.00
CA ALA A 172 -28.75 6.79 40.49
C ALA A 172 -29.70 5.84 39.73
N VAL A 173 -29.60 4.53 39.89
CA VAL A 173 -30.66 3.64 39.41
C VAL A 173 -31.32 2.97 40.60
N LYS A 174 -32.13 3.77 41.31
CA LYS A 174 -33.05 3.24 42.34
C LYS A 174 -34.30 2.76 41.62
N ALA A 175 -34.53 1.46 41.72
CA ALA A 175 -35.65 0.74 41.14
C ALA A 175 -36.98 1.43 41.44
N LYS A 176 -37.74 1.77 40.39
CA LYS A 176 -39.15 2.12 40.47
C LYS A 176 -39.94 0.82 40.32
N THR A 177 -40.36 0.26 41.44
CA THR A 177 -41.25 -0.91 41.51
C THR A 177 -42.58 -0.59 40.83
N PRO A 178 -43.09 -1.39 39.88
CA PRO A 178 -44.45 -1.22 39.37
C PRO A 178 -45.46 -1.74 40.44
N LYS A 179 -46.42 -0.89 40.77
CA LYS A 179 -47.60 -1.26 41.59
C LYS A 179 -48.52 -2.05 40.68
N ALA A 180 -48.78 -3.29 41.03
CA ALA A 180 -49.82 -4.13 40.39
C ALA A 180 -51.23 -3.69 40.80
N PRO A 181 -52.28 -3.97 39.95
CA PRO A 181 -53.69 -3.56 40.15
C PRO A 181 -54.39 -4.25 41.28
#